data_b1baa5d77cd1c0eb6463d5e613b111fa
#
_entry.id   b1baa5d77cd1c0eb6463d5e613b111fa
#
_cell.length_a   1.000
_cell.length_b   1.000
_cell.length_c   1.000
_cell.angle_alpha   90.00
_cell.angle_beta   90.00
_cell.angle_gamma   90.00
#
_symmetry.space_group_name_H-M   'P 1'
#
loop_
_entity.id
_entity.type
_entity.pdbx_description
1 polymer ?
#
loop_
_entity_poly.entity_id
_entity_poly.type
_entity_poly.pdbx_seq_one_letter_code
_entity_poly.pdbx_strand_id
1 'polypeptide(L)'
;ILDRALLKITNHKVKTFAAGRTDAGVHASGQVVHFDVECVIPGDSYSDVLNNLLPSTIRILESVEVKDNWHACYSAMYRHYRYVINNSKFPNLFINNWTWHRYQKVLDEDLMINASKTMEGEHDFFAFQKSGSNRSNSITKIKNIDIKRIEDLIFVDIKATGFLYGMVRLIIGQLVLVGEKKISPEIFTDRWVNKKKNDVKESAPAKGLCFVNAVYEENVFKKINHDDFFPIFLIKGF
;
A
#
# COMPACT_ATOMS: atom_id res chain seq x y z
N ILE A 1 -1.14 10.77 -15.76
CA ILE A 1 -1.51 12.16 -15.44
C ILE A 1 -0.23 12.95 -15.14
N LEU A 2 0.61 12.50 -14.20
CA LEU A 2 1.88 13.17 -13.84
C LEU A 2 2.79 13.38 -15.05
N ASP A 3 3.02 12.36 -15.88
CA ASP A 3 3.85 12.45 -17.09
C ASP A 3 3.34 13.53 -18.06
N ARG A 4 2.01 13.72 -18.15
CA ARG A 4 1.42 14.80 -18.96
C ARG A 4 1.67 16.19 -18.37
N ALA A 5 1.65 16.30 -17.04
CA ALA A 5 1.97 17.56 -16.36
C ALA A 5 3.46 17.90 -16.54
N LEU A 6 4.34 16.92 -16.37
CA LEU A 6 5.77 17.07 -16.63
C LEU A 6 6.04 17.49 -18.09
N LEU A 7 5.41 16.84 -19.07
CA LEU A 7 5.56 17.23 -20.49
C LEU A 7 5.21 18.70 -20.75
N LYS A 8 4.18 19.23 -20.07
CA LYS A 8 3.78 20.65 -20.21
C LYS A 8 4.84 21.62 -19.65
N ILE A 9 5.54 21.19 -18.61
CA ILE A 9 6.56 22.03 -17.94
C ILE A 9 7.89 22.00 -18.72
N THR A 10 8.28 20.79 -19.16
CA THR A 10 9.62 20.54 -19.72
C THR A 10 9.66 20.60 -21.24
N ASN A 11 8.52 20.63 -21.94
CA ASN A 11 8.36 20.50 -23.39
C ASN A 11 8.91 19.20 -23.99
N HIS A 12 9.30 18.21 -23.18
CA HIS A 12 9.75 16.90 -23.63
C HIS A 12 9.18 15.78 -22.75
N LYS A 13 9.20 14.55 -23.28
CA LYS A 13 8.70 13.38 -22.53
C LYS A 13 9.68 13.02 -21.42
N VAL A 14 9.19 13.05 -20.19
CA VAL A 14 9.90 12.62 -18.99
C VAL A 14 9.34 11.28 -18.55
N LYS A 15 10.22 10.32 -18.26
CA LYS A 15 9.84 9.01 -17.74
C LYS A 15 9.83 9.03 -16.22
N THR A 16 8.72 8.65 -15.62
CA THR A 16 8.58 8.58 -14.16
C THR A 16 8.71 7.14 -13.63
N PHE A 17 9.30 7.00 -12.45
CA PHE A 17 9.47 5.72 -11.76
C PHE A 17 8.94 5.82 -10.33
N ALA A 18 7.95 5.02 -9.97
CA ALA A 18 7.34 5.02 -8.65
C ALA A 18 8.03 4.04 -7.71
N ALA A 19 7.99 4.32 -6.40
CA ALA A 19 8.48 3.44 -5.33
C ALA A 19 7.78 2.08 -5.30
N GLY A 20 6.51 2.05 -5.68
CA GLY A 20 5.71 0.84 -5.81
C GLY A 20 4.53 1.06 -6.76
N ARG A 21 4.22 0.05 -7.58
CA ARG A 21 3.01 0.07 -8.40
C ARG A 21 1.80 -0.20 -7.51
N THR A 22 0.72 0.52 -7.74
CA THR A 22 -0.58 0.29 -7.11
C THR A 22 -1.62 -0.10 -8.16
N ASP A 23 -2.53 -1.01 -7.80
CA ASP A 23 -3.66 -1.36 -8.67
C ASP A 23 -4.61 -0.17 -8.83
N ALA A 24 -5.42 -0.17 -9.89
CA ALA A 24 -6.50 0.80 -10.04
C ALA A 24 -7.45 0.75 -8.82
N GLY A 25 -7.79 1.91 -8.28
CA GLY A 25 -8.63 2.06 -7.09
C GLY A 25 -7.90 1.90 -5.75
N VAL A 26 -6.59 1.68 -5.74
CA VAL A 26 -5.76 1.73 -4.53
C VAL A 26 -5.34 3.17 -4.27
N HIS A 27 -5.46 3.60 -3.03
CA HIS A 27 -5.08 4.94 -2.58
C HIS A 27 -3.58 5.02 -2.26
N ALA A 28 -3.07 6.24 -2.19
CA ALA A 28 -1.70 6.51 -1.72
C ALA A 28 -1.66 7.82 -0.94
N SER A 29 -1.10 7.81 0.26
CA SER A 29 -0.84 8.99 1.06
C SER A 29 0.61 9.47 0.96
N GLY A 30 1.54 8.60 0.58
CA GLY A 30 2.97 8.91 0.48
C GLY A 30 3.68 8.16 -0.65
N GLN A 31 3.09 8.14 -1.86
CA GLN A 31 3.77 7.60 -3.04
C GLN A 31 4.97 8.47 -3.39
N VAL A 32 6.08 7.84 -3.69
CA VAL A 32 7.31 8.50 -4.12
C VAL A 32 7.58 8.20 -5.59
N VAL A 33 7.91 9.24 -6.35
CA VAL A 33 8.23 9.13 -7.77
C VAL A 33 9.52 9.89 -8.03
N HIS A 34 10.44 9.32 -8.81
CA HIS A 34 11.57 10.07 -9.34
C HIS A 34 11.51 10.16 -10.86
N PHE A 35 12.19 11.13 -11.39
CA PHE A 35 12.40 11.35 -12.83
C PHE A 35 13.67 12.17 -13.03
N ASP A 36 14.28 11.98 -14.21
CA ASP A 36 15.43 12.74 -14.65
C ASP A 36 14.96 13.82 -15.62
N VAL A 37 15.43 15.05 -15.42
CA VAL A 37 15.03 16.18 -16.25
C VAL A 37 16.13 17.22 -16.30
N GLU A 38 16.38 17.75 -17.49
CA GLU A 38 17.19 18.95 -17.70
C GLU A 38 16.24 20.14 -17.81
N CYS A 39 16.10 20.92 -16.73
CA CYS A 39 15.20 22.06 -16.69
C CYS A 39 15.72 23.12 -15.70
N VAL A 40 15.39 24.39 -15.96
CA VAL A 40 15.76 25.53 -15.11
C VAL A 40 14.97 25.63 -13.81
N ILE A 41 13.93 24.78 -13.62
CA ILE A 41 13.12 24.78 -12.40
C ILE A 41 13.91 24.10 -11.28
N PRO A 42 14.11 24.77 -10.14
CA PRO A 42 14.73 24.15 -8.97
C PRO A 42 13.96 22.93 -8.49
N GLY A 43 14.67 21.91 -7.99
CA GLY A 43 14.05 20.63 -7.59
C GLY A 43 12.96 20.76 -6.53
N ASP A 44 13.10 21.68 -5.58
CA ASP A 44 12.11 21.96 -4.53
C ASP A 44 10.84 22.68 -5.03
N SER A 45 10.91 23.31 -6.20
CA SER A 45 9.81 24.08 -6.80
C SER A 45 8.84 23.23 -7.63
N TYR A 46 9.21 21.99 -7.99
CA TYR A 46 8.34 21.10 -8.78
C TYR A 46 7.00 20.81 -8.10
N SER A 47 6.98 20.71 -6.76
CA SER A 47 5.73 20.48 -6.02
C SER A 47 4.69 21.56 -6.31
N ASP A 48 5.06 22.83 -6.29
CA ASP A 48 4.16 23.95 -6.51
C ASP A 48 3.73 24.04 -7.98
N VAL A 49 4.69 23.94 -8.89
CA VAL A 49 4.42 24.01 -10.33
C VAL A 49 3.50 22.88 -10.78
N LEU A 50 3.75 21.64 -10.34
CA LEU A 50 2.93 20.49 -10.70
C LEU A 50 1.53 20.55 -10.09
N ASN A 51 1.40 21.03 -8.86
CA ASN A 51 0.10 21.15 -8.19
C ASN A 51 -0.86 22.13 -8.89
N ASN A 52 -0.35 23.08 -9.65
CA ASN A 52 -1.17 23.98 -10.46
C ASN A 52 -1.72 23.29 -11.74
N LEU A 53 -1.15 22.15 -12.14
CA LEU A 53 -1.52 21.42 -13.36
C LEU A 53 -2.26 20.12 -13.08
N LEU A 54 -2.19 19.62 -11.85
CA LEU A 54 -2.77 18.34 -11.44
C LEU A 54 -4.22 18.51 -11.01
N PRO A 55 -5.07 17.49 -11.22
CA PRO A 55 -6.43 17.49 -10.70
C PRO A 55 -6.42 17.42 -9.16
N SER A 56 -7.52 17.85 -8.53
CA SER A 56 -7.67 17.86 -7.06
C SER A 56 -7.50 16.48 -6.38
N THR A 57 -7.57 15.40 -7.16
CA THR A 57 -7.35 14.03 -6.68
C THR A 57 -5.89 13.63 -6.56
N ILE A 58 -4.96 14.48 -7.01
CA ILE A 58 -3.52 14.26 -6.94
C ILE A 58 -2.85 15.51 -6.35
N ARG A 59 -2.08 15.32 -5.29
CA ARG A 59 -1.32 16.38 -4.64
C ARG A 59 0.14 15.97 -4.47
N ILE A 60 1.06 16.79 -4.93
CA ILE A 60 2.49 16.67 -4.63
C ILE A 60 2.74 17.36 -3.28
N LEU A 61 3.26 16.63 -2.33
CA LEU A 61 3.48 17.12 -0.97
C LEU A 61 4.83 17.83 -0.85
N GLU A 62 5.84 17.26 -1.49
CA GLU A 62 7.21 17.78 -1.50
C GLU A 62 7.93 17.31 -2.75
N SER A 63 8.89 18.09 -3.23
CA SER A 63 9.84 17.71 -4.26
C SER A 63 11.24 18.11 -3.83
N VAL A 64 12.22 17.25 -4.12
CA VAL A 64 13.63 17.46 -3.75
C VAL A 64 14.55 16.91 -4.84
N GLU A 65 15.73 17.49 -4.95
CA GLU A 65 16.81 16.91 -5.74
C GLU A 65 17.45 15.75 -4.97
N VAL A 66 17.83 14.72 -5.71
CA VAL A 66 18.50 13.54 -5.18
C VAL A 66 19.74 13.22 -6.01
N LYS A 67 20.62 12.37 -5.48
CA LYS A 67 21.83 11.92 -6.18
C LYS A 67 21.44 11.12 -7.45
N ASP A 68 22.26 11.17 -8.50
CA ASP A 68 22.01 10.49 -9.78
C ASP A 68 21.79 8.97 -9.66
N ASN A 69 22.39 8.34 -8.66
CA ASN A 69 22.22 6.90 -8.40
C ASN A 69 21.01 6.56 -7.53
N TRP A 70 20.24 7.56 -7.07
CA TRP A 70 19.05 7.34 -6.26
C TRP A 70 17.85 6.91 -7.12
N HIS A 71 17.10 5.92 -6.65
CA HIS A 71 15.95 5.40 -7.38
C HIS A 71 14.78 5.14 -6.47
N ALA A 72 13.62 5.74 -6.73
CA ALA A 72 12.44 5.64 -5.86
C ALA A 72 12.07 4.19 -5.49
N CYS A 73 12.25 3.23 -6.40
CA CYS A 73 11.96 1.82 -6.12
C CYS A 73 13.14 1.08 -5.50
N TYR A 74 14.35 1.21 -6.05
CA TYR A 74 15.48 0.37 -5.65
C TYR A 74 16.20 0.87 -4.40
N SER A 75 16.17 2.19 -4.13
CA SER A 75 16.73 2.76 -2.90
C SER A 75 15.81 2.62 -1.68
N ALA A 76 14.57 2.18 -1.87
CA ALA A 76 13.64 1.99 -0.77
C ALA A 76 13.95 0.71 0.02
N MET A 77 14.17 0.87 1.33
CA MET A 77 14.39 -0.24 2.26
C MET A 77 13.14 -1.06 2.47
N TYR A 78 12.00 -0.41 2.66
CA TYR A 78 10.70 -1.07 2.77
C TYR A 78 9.57 -0.15 2.35
N ARG A 79 8.38 -0.75 2.08
CA ARG A 79 7.12 -0.09 1.77
C ARG A 79 6.14 -0.43 2.86
N HIS A 80 5.28 0.51 3.18
CA HIS A 80 4.20 0.37 4.13
C HIS A 80 2.86 0.51 3.42
N TYR A 81 2.02 -0.50 3.59
CA TYR A 81 0.62 -0.49 3.16
C TYR A 81 -0.29 -0.60 4.38
N ARG A 82 -1.41 0.12 4.35
CA ARG A 82 -2.50 0.00 5.31
C ARG A 82 -3.75 -0.43 4.58
N TYR A 83 -4.43 -1.40 5.13
CA TYR A 83 -5.77 -1.79 4.71
C TYR A 83 -6.77 -1.51 5.80
N VAL A 84 -7.96 -0.95 5.43
CA VAL A 84 -9.01 -0.63 6.40
C VAL A 84 -10.27 -1.45 6.08
N ILE A 85 -10.73 -2.20 7.07
CA ILE A 85 -11.98 -2.97 7.03
C ILE A 85 -12.99 -2.27 7.93
N ASN A 86 -14.16 -1.94 7.41
CA ASN A 86 -15.30 -1.49 8.19
C ASN A 86 -16.16 -2.72 8.52
N ASN A 87 -16.17 -3.11 9.79
CA ASN A 87 -16.90 -4.30 10.28
C ASN A 87 -18.20 -3.92 11.00
N SER A 88 -18.72 -2.70 10.78
CA SER A 88 -20.00 -2.24 11.31
C SER A 88 -21.18 -2.97 10.67
N LYS A 89 -22.29 -3.05 11.41
CA LYS A 89 -23.55 -3.64 10.91
C LYS A 89 -24.07 -2.91 9.68
N PHE A 90 -23.98 -1.58 9.67
CA PHE A 90 -24.46 -0.73 8.59
C PHE A 90 -23.29 -0.05 7.85
N PRO A 91 -23.40 0.16 6.51
CA PRO A 91 -22.37 0.87 5.78
C PRO A 91 -22.29 2.32 6.23
N ASN A 92 -21.08 2.83 6.42
CA ASN A 92 -20.83 4.24 6.61
C ASN A 92 -20.50 4.88 5.24
N LEU A 93 -21.40 5.75 4.75
CA LEU A 93 -21.30 6.34 3.42
C LEU A 93 -20.07 7.26 3.26
N PHE A 94 -19.64 7.93 4.34
CA PHE A 94 -18.50 8.85 4.31
C PHE A 94 -17.15 8.15 4.11
N ILE A 95 -17.03 6.93 4.60
CA ILE A 95 -15.78 6.15 4.51
C ILE A 95 -15.86 4.98 3.51
N ASN A 96 -16.99 4.81 2.82
CA ASN A 96 -17.21 3.67 1.92
C ASN A 96 -16.18 3.58 0.80
N ASN A 97 -15.63 4.71 0.32
CA ASN A 97 -14.62 4.73 -0.73
C ASN A 97 -13.19 4.45 -0.21
N TRP A 98 -13.00 4.34 1.10
CA TRP A 98 -11.71 4.19 1.77
C TRP A 98 -11.59 2.89 2.57
N THR A 99 -12.73 2.13 2.67
CA THR A 99 -12.81 0.93 3.49
C THR A 99 -13.47 -0.22 2.74
N TRP A 100 -13.20 -1.43 3.19
CA TRP A 100 -13.95 -2.62 2.81
C TRP A 100 -15.03 -2.88 3.85
N HIS A 101 -16.29 -2.61 3.55
CA HIS A 101 -17.40 -2.95 4.42
C HIS A 101 -17.62 -4.47 4.44
N ARG A 102 -17.42 -5.08 5.61
CA ARG A 102 -17.54 -6.53 5.84
C ARG A 102 -18.41 -6.78 7.07
N TYR A 103 -19.71 -6.92 6.90
CA TYR A 103 -20.72 -6.91 7.94
C TYR A 103 -21.31 -8.29 8.30
N GLN A 104 -21.07 -9.33 7.48
CA GLN A 104 -21.73 -10.64 7.62
C GLN A 104 -21.42 -11.33 8.95
N LYS A 105 -20.23 -11.09 9.49
CA LYS A 105 -19.77 -11.58 10.79
C LYS A 105 -18.90 -10.53 11.46
N VAL A 106 -18.92 -10.50 12.78
CA VAL A 106 -17.89 -9.81 13.55
C VAL A 106 -16.60 -10.58 13.35
N LEU A 107 -15.58 -9.89 12.86
CA LEU A 107 -14.27 -10.50 12.62
C LEU A 107 -13.55 -10.69 13.95
N ASP A 108 -12.93 -11.85 14.11
CA ASP A 108 -12.09 -12.19 15.25
C ASP A 108 -10.64 -11.75 14.94
N GLU A 109 -10.26 -10.57 15.44
CA GLU A 109 -8.94 -9.99 15.19
C GLU A 109 -7.80 -10.79 15.84
N ASP A 110 -8.04 -11.47 16.95
CA ASP A 110 -6.99 -12.28 17.60
C ASP A 110 -6.60 -13.47 16.72
N LEU A 111 -7.57 -14.10 16.08
CA LEU A 111 -7.30 -15.15 15.08
C LEU A 111 -6.55 -14.60 13.88
N MET A 112 -6.91 -13.40 13.39
CA MET A 112 -6.21 -12.74 12.29
C MET A 112 -4.76 -12.40 12.67
N ILE A 113 -4.52 -11.88 13.89
CA ILE A 113 -3.18 -11.58 14.42
C ILE A 113 -2.36 -12.87 14.49
N ASN A 114 -2.90 -13.94 15.07
CA ASN A 114 -2.19 -15.21 15.20
C ASN A 114 -1.80 -15.79 13.83
N ALA A 115 -2.69 -15.76 12.86
CA ALA A 115 -2.40 -16.22 11.50
C ALA A 115 -1.33 -15.34 10.84
N SER A 116 -1.39 -14.02 10.97
CA SER A 116 -0.48 -13.08 10.31
C SER A 116 0.98 -13.18 10.80
N LYS A 117 1.19 -13.49 12.08
CA LYS A 117 2.54 -13.64 12.68
C LYS A 117 3.40 -14.67 11.97
N THR A 118 2.79 -15.71 11.40
CA THR A 118 3.51 -16.76 10.66
C THR A 118 4.18 -16.24 9.39
N MET A 119 3.77 -15.07 8.90
CA MET A 119 4.27 -14.47 7.65
C MET A 119 5.47 -13.54 7.86
N GLU A 120 5.80 -13.18 9.09
CA GLU A 120 6.93 -12.30 9.37
C GLU A 120 8.25 -13.00 9.06
N GLY A 121 9.20 -12.25 8.48
CA GLY A 121 10.45 -12.79 8.00
C GLY A 121 10.53 -12.91 6.48
N GLU A 122 11.56 -13.58 6.00
CA GLU A 122 11.80 -13.82 4.58
C GLU A 122 11.22 -15.17 4.17
N HIS A 123 10.27 -15.13 3.22
CA HIS A 123 9.55 -16.30 2.76
C HIS A 123 9.21 -16.21 1.28
N ASP A 124 8.86 -17.35 0.69
CA ASP A 124 8.32 -17.45 -0.66
C ASP A 124 6.80 -17.26 -0.64
N PHE A 125 6.36 -16.08 -1.06
CA PHE A 125 4.93 -15.70 -1.10
C PHE A 125 4.26 -16.02 -2.43
N PHE A 126 4.69 -17.02 -3.17
CA PHE A 126 4.12 -17.41 -4.47
C PHE A 126 2.60 -17.56 -4.44
N ALA A 127 2.03 -18.10 -3.35
CA ALA A 127 0.58 -18.25 -3.20
C ALA A 127 -0.17 -16.90 -3.26
N PHE A 128 0.47 -15.80 -2.84
CA PHE A 128 -0.08 -14.46 -2.84
C PHE A 128 0.32 -13.62 -4.07
N GLN A 129 0.76 -14.24 -5.14
CA GLN A 129 1.09 -13.57 -6.39
C GLN A 129 -0.04 -13.72 -7.40
N LYS A 130 -0.68 -12.62 -7.82
CA LYS A 130 -1.65 -12.65 -8.92
C LYS A 130 -1.00 -13.03 -10.26
N SER A 131 -1.78 -13.65 -11.13
CA SER A 131 -1.38 -13.91 -12.52
C SER A 131 -1.07 -12.60 -13.25
N GLY A 132 -0.16 -12.65 -14.24
CA GLY A 132 0.28 -11.46 -14.99
C GLY A 132 1.44 -10.70 -14.33
N SER A 133 2.04 -11.22 -13.27
CA SER A 133 3.29 -10.68 -12.73
C SER A 133 4.47 -11.06 -13.60
N ASN A 134 5.28 -10.07 -13.99
CA ASN A 134 6.57 -10.30 -14.69
C ASN A 134 7.73 -10.60 -13.73
N ARG A 135 7.46 -10.67 -12.43
CA ARG A 135 8.48 -10.96 -11.43
C ARG A 135 8.71 -12.46 -11.34
N SER A 136 9.93 -12.91 -11.63
CA SER A 136 10.35 -14.32 -11.59
C SER A 136 10.55 -14.85 -10.17
N ASN A 137 10.88 -13.97 -9.21
CA ASN A 137 11.15 -14.33 -7.83
C ASN A 137 10.00 -13.87 -6.92
N SER A 138 9.43 -14.81 -6.17
CA SER A 138 8.35 -14.57 -5.19
C SER A 138 8.82 -14.45 -3.75
N ILE A 139 10.14 -14.52 -3.50
CA ILE A 139 10.71 -14.31 -2.17
C ILE A 139 10.71 -12.82 -1.82
N THR A 140 10.22 -12.52 -0.64
CA THR A 140 10.27 -11.17 -0.05
C THR A 140 10.27 -11.26 1.47
N LYS A 141 10.68 -10.18 2.13
CA LYS A 141 10.73 -10.12 3.59
C LYS A 141 9.64 -9.20 4.11
N ILE A 142 8.69 -9.77 4.86
CA ILE A 142 7.74 -9.00 5.65
C ILE A 142 8.43 -8.61 6.97
N LYS A 143 8.50 -7.31 7.23
CA LYS A 143 9.13 -6.77 8.45
C LYS A 143 8.21 -6.95 9.66
N ASN A 144 6.93 -6.57 9.50
CA ASN A 144 5.88 -6.78 10.49
C ASN A 144 4.50 -6.67 9.84
N ILE A 145 3.52 -7.30 10.49
CA ILE A 145 2.09 -7.11 10.23
C ILE A 145 1.45 -6.71 11.56
N ASP A 146 0.82 -5.54 11.58
CA ASP A 146 0.11 -5.04 12.74
C ASP A 146 -1.40 -4.96 12.45
N ILE A 147 -2.22 -5.54 13.33
CA ILE A 147 -3.67 -5.56 13.19
C ILE A 147 -4.27 -4.95 14.44
N LYS A 148 -5.08 -3.91 14.25
CA LYS A 148 -5.70 -3.18 15.36
C LYS A 148 -7.15 -2.88 15.05
N ARG A 149 -8.04 -3.18 15.99
CA ARG A 149 -9.43 -2.72 15.96
C ARG A 149 -9.55 -1.41 16.74
N ILE A 150 -10.22 -0.45 16.14
CA ILE A 150 -10.70 0.77 16.79
C ILE A 150 -12.19 0.84 16.47
N GLU A 151 -13.03 0.59 17.46
CA GLU A 151 -14.48 0.45 17.29
C GLU A 151 -14.84 -0.56 16.19
N ASP A 152 -15.55 -0.12 15.16
CA ASP A 152 -15.94 -0.94 14.02
C ASP A 152 -14.87 -1.03 12.91
N LEU A 153 -13.77 -0.31 13.03
CA LEU A 153 -12.71 -0.30 12.02
C LEU A 153 -11.56 -1.22 12.42
N ILE A 154 -11.14 -2.07 11.50
CA ILE A 154 -9.96 -2.89 11.64
C ILE A 154 -8.91 -2.37 10.66
N PHE A 155 -7.76 -1.97 11.22
CA PHE A 155 -6.59 -1.52 10.49
C PHE A 155 -5.61 -2.68 10.39
N VAL A 156 -5.10 -2.94 9.19
CA VAL A 156 -4.05 -3.93 8.95
C VAL A 156 -2.89 -3.22 8.26
N ASP A 157 -1.80 -3.03 8.99
CA ASP A 157 -0.57 -2.43 8.50
C ASP A 157 0.43 -3.52 8.14
N ILE A 158 0.98 -3.46 6.92
CA ILE A 158 1.99 -4.42 6.45
C ILE A 158 3.21 -3.66 5.94
N LYS A 159 4.38 -3.96 6.51
CA LYS A 159 5.67 -3.41 6.09
C LYS A 159 6.54 -4.53 5.53
N ALA A 160 7.04 -4.35 4.29
CA ALA A 160 7.89 -5.35 3.63
C ALA A 160 8.95 -4.69 2.72
N THR A 161 10.03 -5.40 2.44
CA THR A 161 11.06 -4.95 1.49
C THR A 161 10.54 -4.84 0.07
N GLY A 162 9.50 -5.59 -0.27
CA GLY A 162 8.80 -5.54 -1.53
C GLY A 162 7.48 -6.30 -1.45
N PHE A 163 6.62 -6.07 -2.43
CA PHE A 163 5.35 -6.77 -2.55
C PHE A 163 5.20 -7.37 -3.95
N LEU A 164 4.60 -8.54 -4.03
CA LEU A 164 4.20 -9.15 -5.29
C LEU A 164 2.92 -8.48 -5.83
N TYR A 165 2.65 -8.66 -7.10
CA TYR A 165 1.43 -8.13 -7.72
C TYR A 165 0.17 -8.66 -7.00
N GLY A 166 -0.62 -7.74 -6.45
CA GLY A 166 -1.85 -8.03 -5.71
C GLY A 166 -1.67 -8.71 -4.35
N MET A 167 -0.43 -8.85 -3.85
CA MET A 167 -0.08 -9.60 -2.64
C MET A 167 -0.86 -9.15 -1.42
N VAL A 168 -0.83 -7.86 -1.09
CA VAL A 168 -1.49 -7.33 0.11
C VAL A 168 -2.98 -7.66 0.10
N ARG A 169 -3.65 -7.46 -1.03
CA ARG A 169 -5.10 -7.70 -1.16
C ARG A 169 -5.45 -9.19 -1.01
N LEU A 170 -4.60 -10.08 -1.47
CA LEU A 170 -4.78 -11.53 -1.28
C LEU A 170 -4.56 -11.92 0.17
N ILE A 171 -3.53 -11.38 0.85
CA ILE A 171 -3.29 -11.59 2.27
C ILE A 171 -4.52 -11.16 3.08
N ILE A 172 -5.00 -9.94 2.87
CA ILE A 172 -6.17 -9.41 3.58
C ILE A 172 -7.41 -10.27 3.34
N GLY A 173 -7.65 -10.70 2.09
CA GLY A 173 -8.77 -11.59 1.76
C GLY A 173 -8.73 -12.89 2.57
N GLN A 174 -7.54 -13.51 2.69
CA GLN A 174 -7.37 -14.73 3.47
C GLN A 174 -7.47 -14.49 5.00
N LEU A 175 -6.91 -13.38 5.51
CA LEU A 175 -7.05 -13.01 6.92
C LEU A 175 -8.51 -12.76 7.32
N VAL A 176 -9.30 -12.16 6.43
CA VAL A 176 -10.74 -11.99 6.66
C VAL A 176 -11.45 -13.35 6.74
N LEU A 177 -11.09 -14.34 5.92
CA LEU A 177 -11.65 -15.69 6.05
C LEU A 177 -11.30 -16.34 7.40
N VAL A 178 -10.11 -16.08 7.94
CA VAL A 178 -9.71 -16.50 9.28
C VAL A 178 -10.57 -15.79 10.33
N GLY A 179 -10.68 -14.47 10.27
CA GLY A 179 -11.50 -13.69 11.22
C GLY A 179 -12.99 -14.07 11.19
N GLU A 180 -13.52 -14.48 10.04
CA GLU A 180 -14.89 -15.03 9.89
C GLU A 180 -15.02 -16.48 10.36
N LYS A 181 -13.92 -17.12 10.80
CA LYS A 181 -13.86 -18.54 11.18
C LYS A 181 -14.28 -19.49 10.05
N LYS A 182 -14.06 -19.07 8.79
CA LYS A 182 -14.28 -19.92 7.59
C LYS A 182 -13.10 -20.84 7.31
N ILE A 183 -11.90 -20.43 7.71
CA ILE A 183 -10.67 -21.23 7.71
C ILE A 183 -9.97 -21.02 9.05
N SER A 184 -9.23 -22.04 9.51
CA SER A 184 -8.40 -21.89 10.72
C SER A 184 -7.05 -21.21 10.38
N PRO A 185 -6.32 -20.68 11.39
CA PRO A 185 -4.97 -20.15 11.21
C PRO A 185 -4.01 -21.17 10.60
N GLU A 186 -4.17 -22.46 10.91
CA GLU A 186 -3.35 -23.55 10.38
C GLU A 186 -3.61 -23.76 8.88
N ILE A 187 -4.88 -23.72 8.45
CA ILE A 187 -5.25 -23.80 7.03
C ILE A 187 -4.71 -22.58 6.27
N PHE A 188 -4.79 -21.39 6.87
CA PHE A 188 -4.19 -20.18 6.29
C PHE A 188 -2.68 -20.40 6.07
N THR A 189 -1.96 -20.85 7.10
CA THR A 189 -0.52 -21.09 7.05
C THR A 189 -0.17 -22.16 6.01
N ASP A 190 -0.90 -23.28 5.99
CA ASP A 190 -0.71 -24.36 5.02
C ASP A 190 -0.87 -23.88 3.57
N ARG A 191 -1.84 -22.97 3.31
CA ARG A 191 -2.06 -22.42 1.95
C ARG A 191 -0.86 -21.70 1.39
N TRP A 192 -0.19 -20.87 2.19
CA TRP A 192 0.91 -20.08 1.66
C TRP A 192 2.26 -20.81 1.77
N VAL A 193 2.52 -21.56 2.84
CA VAL A 193 3.77 -22.36 3.01
C VAL A 193 3.87 -23.42 1.91
N ASN A 194 2.79 -24.13 1.64
CA ASN A 194 2.72 -25.17 0.61
C ASN A 194 2.33 -24.64 -0.78
N LYS A 195 2.41 -23.31 -0.99
CA LYS A 195 2.23 -22.64 -2.29
C LYS A 195 0.91 -22.98 -2.98
N LYS A 196 -0.16 -23.21 -2.21
CA LYS A 196 -1.50 -23.57 -2.70
C LYS A 196 -2.23 -22.37 -3.31
N LYS A 197 -1.68 -21.82 -4.38
CA LYS A 197 -2.20 -20.61 -5.04
C LYS A 197 -3.66 -20.72 -5.44
N ASN A 198 -4.11 -21.92 -5.84
CA ASN A 198 -5.49 -22.17 -6.22
C ASN A 198 -6.49 -22.02 -5.07
N ASP A 199 -6.02 -22.08 -3.81
CA ASP A 199 -6.84 -21.92 -2.61
C ASP A 199 -6.86 -20.46 -2.13
N VAL A 200 -5.99 -19.61 -2.67
CA VAL A 200 -5.86 -18.18 -2.36
C VAL A 200 -6.58 -17.36 -3.44
N LYS A 201 -7.92 -17.44 -3.48
CA LYS A 201 -8.73 -16.79 -4.53
C LYS A 201 -9.31 -15.44 -4.10
N GLU A 202 -9.70 -15.29 -2.83
CA GLU A 202 -10.35 -14.08 -2.34
C GLU A 202 -9.34 -12.93 -2.26
N SER A 203 -9.60 -11.89 -3.06
CA SER A 203 -8.80 -10.68 -3.08
C SER A 203 -9.63 -9.53 -2.54
N ALA A 204 -9.16 -8.91 -1.46
CA ALA A 204 -9.83 -7.75 -0.87
C ALA A 204 -9.99 -6.60 -1.89
N PRO A 205 -11.09 -5.81 -1.84
CA PRO A 205 -11.31 -4.67 -2.73
C PRO A 205 -10.16 -3.66 -2.68
N ALA A 206 -9.86 -3.04 -3.84
CA ALA A 206 -8.76 -2.07 -3.93
C ALA A 206 -8.99 -0.84 -3.04
N LYS A 207 -10.23 -0.39 -2.92
CA LYS A 207 -10.62 0.84 -2.21
C LYS A 207 -10.26 0.88 -0.71
N GLY A 208 -10.10 -0.28 -0.06
CA GLY A 208 -9.66 -0.35 1.33
C GLY A 208 -8.15 -0.26 1.51
N LEU A 209 -7.37 -0.31 0.43
CA LEU A 209 -5.91 -0.34 0.45
C LEU A 209 -5.32 1.04 0.19
N CYS A 210 -4.35 1.42 1.01
CA CYS A 210 -3.56 2.63 0.85
C CYS A 210 -2.06 2.31 0.91
N PHE A 211 -1.29 2.78 -0.07
CA PHE A 211 0.15 2.88 0.01
C PHE A 211 0.50 4.05 0.93
N VAL A 212 0.98 3.76 2.15
CA VAL A 212 1.23 4.81 3.16
C VAL A 212 2.54 5.54 2.84
N ASN A 213 3.64 4.82 2.75
CA ASN A 213 4.94 5.39 2.40
C ASN A 213 5.94 4.35 1.90
N ALA A 214 7.03 4.84 1.33
CA ALA A 214 8.29 4.12 1.15
C ALA A 214 9.34 4.74 2.08
N VAL A 215 10.14 3.91 2.74
CA VAL A 215 11.17 4.34 3.67
C VAL A 215 12.54 4.12 3.05
N TYR A 216 13.38 5.14 3.14
CA TYR A 216 14.73 5.20 2.59
C TYR A 216 15.74 5.30 3.73
N GLU A 217 16.99 4.91 3.48
CA GLU A 217 18.08 5.02 4.46
C GLU A 217 18.34 6.48 4.83
N GLU A 218 18.47 7.33 3.80
CA GLU A 218 18.51 8.79 3.99
C GLU A 218 17.07 9.33 3.86
N ASN A 219 16.59 10.04 4.87
CA ASN A 219 15.31 10.74 4.78
C ASN A 219 15.48 11.96 3.88
N VAL A 220 15.20 11.79 2.59
CA VAL A 220 15.31 12.87 1.59
C VAL A 220 14.20 13.91 1.73
N PHE A 221 13.04 13.51 2.26
CA PHE A 221 11.91 14.40 2.51
C PHE A 221 11.95 14.91 3.95
N LYS A 222 12.01 16.23 4.13
CA LYS A 222 12.19 16.85 5.44
C LYS A 222 10.93 17.49 6.00
N LYS A 223 9.96 17.79 5.12
CA LYS A 223 8.76 18.57 5.48
C LYS A 223 7.54 17.69 5.77
N ILE A 224 7.61 16.39 5.48
CA ILE A 224 6.45 15.51 5.52
C ILE A 224 6.51 14.62 6.76
N ASN A 225 5.49 14.74 7.61
CA ASN A 225 5.15 13.70 8.56
C ASN A 225 4.06 12.82 7.95
N HIS A 226 4.39 11.59 7.60
CA HIS A 226 3.48 10.67 6.89
C HIS A 226 2.25 10.28 7.71
N ASP A 227 2.29 10.43 9.03
CA ASP A 227 1.15 10.12 9.90
C ASP A 227 0.02 11.17 9.80
N ASP A 228 0.32 12.38 9.29
CA ASP A 228 -0.65 13.47 9.18
C ASP A 228 -1.59 13.37 7.97
N PHE A 229 -1.29 12.49 7.00
CA PHE A 229 -2.03 12.42 5.74
C PHE A 229 -3.09 11.30 5.67
N PHE A 230 -3.18 10.50 6.71
CA PHE A 230 -4.31 9.58 6.81
C PHE A 230 -5.55 10.36 7.26
N PRO A 231 -6.73 10.11 6.69
CA PRO A 231 -7.93 10.80 7.14
C PRO A 231 -8.10 10.65 8.65
N ILE A 232 -8.11 11.78 9.39
CA ILE A 232 -8.13 11.81 10.86
C ILE A 232 -9.31 11.02 11.43
N PHE A 233 -10.44 11.04 10.74
CA PHE A 233 -11.63 10.26 11.12
C PHE A 233 -11.46 8.74 10.99
N LEU A 234 -10.39 8.27 10.30
CA LEU A 234 -10.01 6.86 10.25
C LEU A 234 -8.98 6.48 11.31
N ILE A 235 -8.39 7.45 12.01
CA ILE A 235 -7.28 7.21 12.97
C ILE A 235 -7.72 7.48 14.42
N LYS A 236 -8.54 8.50 14.62
CA LYS A 236 -9.06 8.89 15.94
C LYS A 236 -10.52 8.50 16.00
N GLY A 237 -10.84 7.51 16.83
CA GLY A 237 -12.22 7.36 17.28
C GLY A 237 -12.64 8.68 17.94
N PHE A 238 -13.72 9.27 17.47
CA PHE A 238 -14.35 10.43 18.08
C PHE A 238 -15.02 10.02 19.37
#